data_728eea510f00571bb9f4fe6f6dbbf545
#
_entry.id   728eea510f00571bb9f4fe6f6dbbf545
#
_cell.length_a   1.000
_cell.length_b   1.000
_cell.length_c   1.000
_cell.angle_alpha   90.00
_cell.angle_beta   90.00
_cell.angle_gamma   90.00
#
_symmetry.space_group_name_H-M   'P 1'
#
loop_
_entity.id
_entity.type
_entity.pdbx_description
1 polymer ?
#
loop_
_entity_poly.entity_id
_entity_poly.type
_entity_poly.pdbx_seq_one_letter_code
_entity_poly.pdbx_strand_id
1 'polypeptide(L)'
;MTEKDILIYKTREGKEPFIDWLFSLRDKIIRHCIEARIDRIRHGNYGDHKRFHGIIELRLDFGKGYRIYCGEDGNKLIILLIGGDKASQDKDIKEALEYWRDYHE
;
A
#
# COMPACT_ATOMS: atom_id res chain seq x y z
N MET A 1 19.02 4.23 -11.88
CA MET A 1 17.66 4.07 -11.35
C MET A 1 17.57 2.76 -10.58
N THR A 2 17.07 2.80 -9.37
CA THR A 2 17.07 1.62 -8.50
C THR A 2 15.73 0.92 -8.56
N GLU A 3 15.71 -0.32 -8.98
CA GLU A 3 14.51 -1.12 -8.90
C GLU A 3 14.26 -1.54 -7.46
N LYS A 4 12.98 -1.67 -7.11
CA LYS A 4 12.57 -2.04 -5.78
C LYS A 4 11.83 -3.37 -5.81
N ASP A 5 12.03 -4.15 -4.78
CA ASP A 5 11.28 -5.38 -4.56
C ASP A 5 10.00 -5.06 -3.81
N ILE A 6 8.94 -5.77 -4.12
CA ILE A 6 7.64 -5.58 -3.48
C ILE A 6 7.33 -6.82 -2.64
N LEU A 7 7.04 -6.59 -1.37
CA LEU A 7 6.65 -7.63 -0.44
C LEU A 7 5.24 -7.34 0.07
N ILE A 8 4.43 -8.37 0.22
CA ILE A 8 3.09 -8.25 0.81
C ILE A 8 3.22 -8.55 2.30
N TYR A 9 2.81 -7.60 3.13
CA TYR A 9 2.79 -7.83 4.58
C TYR A 9 1.81 -8.93 4.92
N LYS A 10 2.24 -9.84 5.77
CA LYS A 10 1.43 -10.96 6.26
C LYS A 10 1.40 -10.92 7.78
N THR A 11 0.20 -11.02 8.35
CA THR A 11 0.04 -11.08 9.80
C THR A 11 0.54 -12.42 10.34
N ARG A 12 0.63 -12.54 11.66
CA ARG A 12 1.04 -13.79 12.31
C ARG A 12 0.06 -14.93 12.02
N GLU A 13 -1.22 -14.59 11.82
CA GLU A 13 -2.24 -15.59 11.47
C GLU A 13 -2.23 -15.95 9.98
N GLY A 14 -1.34 -15.35 9.20
CA GLY A 14 -1.23 -15.63 7.77
C GLY A 14 -2.12 -14.80 6.88
N LYS A 15 -2.77 -13.77 7.41
CA LYS A 15 -3.61 -12.87 6.61
C LYS A 15 -2.76 -11.85 5.88
N GLU A 16 -3.19 -11.52 4.68
CA GLU A 16 -2.54 -10.50 3.85
C GLU A 16 -3.52 -9.35 3.62
N PRO A 17 -3.54 -8.34 4.53
CA PRO A 17 -4.56 -7.30 4.48
C PRO A 17 -4.64 -6.55 3.16
N PHE A 18 -3.50 -6.27 2.53
CA PHE A 18 -3.50 -5.58 1.24
C PHE A 18 -4.19 -6.43 0.16
N ILE A 19 -3.87 -7.71 0.10
CA ILE A 19 -4.45 -8.61 -0.90
C ILE A 19 -5.96 -8.77 -0.67
N ASP A 20 -6.36 -8.93 0.60
CA ASP A 20 -7.79 -9.04 0.94
C ASP A 20 -8.55 -7.80 0.50
N TRP A 21 -7.98 -6.61 0.74
CA TRP A 21 -8.59 -5.38 0.29
C TRP A 21 -8.66 -5.30 -1.24
N LEU A 22 -7.56 -5.62 -1.92
CA LEU A 22 -7.51 -5.53 -3.38
C LEU A 22 -8.57 -6.40 -4.03
N PHE A 23 -8.71 -7.64 -3.56
CA PHE A 23 -9.70 -8.56 -4.12
C PHE A 23 -11.13 -8.29 -3.66
N SER A 24 -11.33 -7.43 -2.66
CA SER A 24 -12.66 -6.96 -2.28
C SER A 24 -13.21 -5.96 -3.28
N LEU A 25 -12.37 -5.35 -4.10
CA LEU A 25 -12.78 -4.38 -5.11
C LEU A 25 -13.34 -5.13 -6.31
N ARG A 26 -14.61 -4.87 -6.64
CA ARG A 26 -15.30 -5.60 -7.71
C ARG A 26 -14.91 -5.13 -9.11
N ASP A 27 -14.51 -3.88 -9.23
CA ASP A 27 -14.20 -3.28 -10.53
C ASP A 27 -12.78 -3.65 -10.95
N LYS A 28 -12.68 -4.42 -12.02
CA LYS A 28 -11.39 -4.88 -12.56
C LYS A 28 -10.52 -3.73 -13.04
N ILE A 29 -11.14 -2.66 -13.55
CA ILE A 29 -10.40 -1.49 -14.04
C ILE A 29 -9.69 -0.83 -12.87
N ILE A 30 -10.38 -0.69 -11.74
CA ILE A 30 -9.78 -0.10 -10.53
C ILE A 30 -8.62 -0.96 -10.05
N ARG A 31 -8.79 -2.29 -10.00
CA ARG A 31 -7.69 -3.17 -9.60
C ARG A 31 -6.49 -3.04 -10.54
N HIS A 32 -6.72 -2.94 -11.84
CA HIS A 32 -5.64 -2.74 -12.80
C HIS A 32 -4.91 -1.42 -12.58
N CYS A 33 -5.63 -0.35 -12.26
CA CYS A 33 -5.01 0.94 -11.94
C CYS A 33 -4.14 0.86 -10.69
N ILE A 34 -4.59 0.12 -9.69
CA ILE A 34 -3.83 -0.09 -8.46
C ILE A 34 -2.56 -0.89 -8.76
N GLU A 35 -2.69 -1.97 -9.51
CA GLU A 35 -1.55 -2.80 -9.89
C GLU A 35 -0.53 -2.02 -10.73
N ALA A 36 -1.01 -1.18 -11.64
CA ALA A 36 -0.14 -0.32 -12.45
C ALA A 36 0.64 0.67 -11.57
N ARG A 37 -0.02 1.20 -10.53
CA ARG A 37 0.64 2.12 -9.59
C ARG A 37 1.74 1.40 -8.82
N ILE A 38 1.48 0.18 -8.37
CA ILE A 38 2.48 -0.64 -7.69
C ILE A 38 3.67 -0.92 -8.61
N ASP A 39 3.38 -1.21 -9.87
CA ASP A 39 4.44 -1.47 -10.85
C ASP A 39 5.34 -0.27 -11.02
N ARG A 40 4.79 0.96 -11.01
CA ARG A 40 5.59 2.18 -11.08
C ARG A 40 6.51 2.36 -9.87
N ILE A 41 6.05 1.94 -8.69
CA ILE A 41 6.87 1.99 -7.48
C ILE A 41 8.07 1.06 -7.62
N ARG A 42 7.87 -0.07 -8.26
CA ARG A 42 8.94 -1.03 -8.54
C ARG A 42 10.11 -0.37 -9.27
N HIS A 43 9.80 0.61 -10.09
CA HIS A 43 10.80 1.39 -10.84
C HIS A 43 11.22 2.68 -10.13
N GLY A 44 10.82 2.86 -8.87
CA GLY A 44 11.19 4.04 -8.08
C GLY A 44 10.30 5.25 -8.27
N ASN A 45 9.20 5.12 -9.01
CA ASN A 45 8.26 6.21 -9.28
C ASN A 45 7.04 6.10 -8.36
N TYR A 46 6.99 6.92 -7.31
CA TYR A 46 5.89 6.85 -6.33
C TYR A 46 4.65 7.63 -6.76
N GLY A 47 4.78 8.55 -7.72
CA GLY A 47 3.66 9.38 -8.11
C GLY A 47 3.18 10.27 -6.97
N ASP A 48 1.88 10.54 -6.92
CA ASP A 48 1.28 11.35 -5.85
C ASP A 48 1.28 10.57 -4.55
N HIS A 49 2.05 11.04 -3.57
CA HIS A 49 2.19 10.33 -2.30
C HIS A 49 2.52 11.31 -1.17
N LYS A 50 2.34 10.83 0.05
CA LYS A 50 2.69 11.56 1.25
C LYS A 50 3.40 10.61 2.21
N ARG A 51 4.45 11.09 2.86
CA ARG A 51 5.18 10.33 3.87
C ARG A 51 4.86 10.87 5.25
N PHE A 52 4.55 9.97 6.18
CA PHE A 52 4.32 10.36 7.56
C PHE A 52 4.42 9.12 8.48
N HIS A 53 4.91 9.34 9.67
CA HIS A 53 5.04 8.30 10.70
C HIS A 53 5.75 7.03 10.25
N GLY A 54 6.67 7.16 9.27
CA GLY A 54 7.44 6.02 8.76
C GLY A 54 6.77 5.23 7.66
N ILE A 55 5.56 5.61 7.26
CA ILE A 55 4.87 4.94 6.15
C ILE A 55 4.65 5.89 4.99
N ILE A 56 4.27 5.33 3.86
CA ILE A 56 3.97 6.07 2.64
C ILE A 56 2.51 5.83 2.28
N GLU A 57 1.78 6.92 2.06
CA GLU A 57 0.42 6.88 1.54
C GLU A 57 0.47 7.22 0.05
N LEU A 58 0.14 6.27 -0.80
CA LEU A 58 0.04 6.48 -2.24
C LEU A 58 -1.40 6.85 -2.56
N ARG A 59 -1.59 7.95 -3.27
CA ARG A 59 -2.92 8.45 -3.60
C ARG A 59 -3.23 8.18 -5.07
N LEU A 60 -4.43 7.66 -5.31
CA LEU A 60 -4.94 7.42 -6.65
C LEU A 60 -6.14 8.36 -6.86
N ASP A 61 -6.01 9.26 -7.83
CA ASP A 61 -6.96 10.35 -8.04
C ASP A 61 -8.08 9.93 -9.00
N PHE A 62 -8.85 8.92 -8.58
CA PHE A 62 -10.03 8.50 -9.32
C PHE A 62 -11.00 7.77 -8.38
N GLY A 63 -12.26 7.66 -8.81
CA GLY A 63 -13.27 6.96 -8.06
C GLY A 63 -13.44 7.49 -6.64
N LYS A 64 -13.37 6.60 -5.68
CA LYS A 64 -13.57 6.95 -4.26
C LYS A 64 -12.32 7.55 -3.61
N GLY A 65 -11.31 7.88 -4.38
CA GLY A 65 -10.04 8.37 -3.85
C GLY A 65 -9.27 7.25 -3.17
N TYR A 66 -8.87 6.26 -3.95
CA TYR A 66 -8.19 5.09 -3.41
C TYR A 66 -6.81 5.42 -2.88
N ARG A 67 -6.39 4.67 -1.87
CA ARG A 67 -5.10 4.86 -1.22
C ARG A 67 -4.44 3.53 -0.98
N ILE A 68 -3.11 3.51 -1.10
CA ILE A 68 -2.30 2.34 -0.79
C ILE A 68 -1.30 2.76 0.28
N TYR A 69 -1.23 2.00 1.37
CA TYR A 69 -0.29 2.28 2.45
C TYR A 69 0.83 1.26 2.41
N CYS A 70 2.06 1.74 2.43
CA CYS A 70 3.22 0.88 2.38
C CYS A 70 4.35 1.45 3.22
N GLY A 71 5.38 0.64 3.45
CA GLY A 71 6.58 1.07 4.12
C GLY A 71 7.80 0.76 3.26
N GLU A 72 8.90 1.47 3.52
CA GLU A 72 10.17 1.20 2.89
C GLU A 72 11.11 0.55 3.90
N ASP A 73 11.64 -0.61 3.55
CA ASP A 73 12.68 -1.25 4.35
C ASP A 73 13.99 -1.14 3.58
N GLY A 74 14.82 -0.20 4.00
CA GLY A 74 15.98 0.20 3.22
C GLY A 74 15.56 0.95 1.97
N ASN A 75 16.40 0.95 0.94
CA ASN A 75 16.12 1.67 -0.30
C ASN A 75 15.64 0.76 -1.44
N LYS A 76 15.45 -0.54 -1.18
CA LYS A 76 15.10 -1.50 -2.22
C LYS A 76 13.82 -2.27 -1.96
N LEU A 77 13.32 -2.31 -0.73
CA LEU A 77 12.19 -3.16 -0.38
C LEU A 77 10.99 -2.32 0.02
N ILE A 78 9.88 -2.56 -0.65
CA ILE A 78 8.58 -1.92 -0.35
C ILE A 78 7.64 -2.98 0.19
N ILE A 79 7.05 -2.70 1.35
CA ILE A 79 6.11 -3.61 1.99
C ILE A 79 4.69 -3.03 1.85
N LEU A 80 3.81 -3.74 1.16
CA LEU A 80 2.40 -3.32 1.00
C LEU A 80 1.62 -3.73 2.24
N LEU A 81 1.11 -2.75 2.97
CA LEU A 81 0.48 -2.97 4.28
C LEU A 81 -1.03 -3.14 4.17
N ILE A 82 -1.72 -2.18 3.59
CA ILE A 82 -3.16 -2.21 3.42
C ILE A 82 -3.55 -1.17 2.38
N GLY A 83 -4.79 -1.24 1.91
CA GLY A 83 -5.38 -0.23 1.04
C GLY A 83 -6.73 0.18 1.56
N GLY A 84 -7.27 1.24 0.97
CA GLY A 84 -8.57 1.76 1.32
C GLY A 84 -8.98 2.90 0.42
N ASP A 85 -9.93 3.69 0.86
CA ASP A 85 -10.37 4.86 0.13
C ASP A 85 -10.41 6.09 1.05
N LYS A 86 -10.87 7.21 0.50
CA LYS A 86 -10.91 8.46 1.27
C LYS A 86 -11.81 8.35 2.50
N ALA A 87 -12.90 7.60 2.41
CA ALA A 87 -13.85 7.47 3.51
C ALA A 87 -13.29 6.68 4.69
N SER A 88 -12.39 5.73 4.44
CA SER A 88 -11.79 4.88 5.48
C SER A 88 -10.39 5.31 5.88
N GLN A 89 -9.95 6.48 5.43
CA GLN A 89 -8.55 6.92 5.55
C GLN A 89 -8.01 6.86 6.98
N ASP A 90 -8.74 7.40 7.95
CA ASP A 90 -8.24 7.47 9.32
C ASP A 90 -8.05 6.07 9.92
N LYS A 91 -9.01 5.20 9.69
CA LYS A 91 -8.95 3.81 10.15
C LYS A 91 -7.79 3.07 9.47
N ASP A 92 -7.65 3.26 8.16
CA ASP A 92 -6.63 2.56 7.38
C ASP A 92 -5.22 3.00 7.77
N ILE A 93 -5.03 4.29 8.05
CA ILE A 93 -3.73 4.78 8.52
C ILE A 93 -3.37 4.14 9.86
N LYS A 94 -4.34 4.06 10.77
CA LYS A 94 -4.11 3.44 12.07
C LYS A 94 -3.70 1.97 11.92
N GLU A 95 -4.41 1.23 11.08
CA GLU A 95 -4.08 -0.17 10.83
C GLU A 95 -2.72 -0.31 10.16
N ALA A 96 -2.42 0.55 9.19
CA ALA A 96 -1.14 0.53 8.51
C ALA A 96 0.03 0.72 9.48
N LEU A 97 -0.13 1.64 10.44
CA LEU A 97 0.90 1.88 11.44
C LEU A 97 1.08 0.68 12.37
N GLU A 98 -0.01 0.00 12.72
CA GLU A 98 0.06 -1.22 13.53
C GLU A 98 0.78 -2.34 12.77
N TYR A 99 0.46 -2.52 11.49
CA TYR A 99 1.11 -3.53 10.66
C TYR A 99 2.60 -3.21 10.45
N TRP A 100 2.92 -1.94 10.28
CA TRP A 100 4.30 -1.51 10.10
C TRP A 100 5.12 -1.78 11.36
N ARG A 101 4.54 -1.54 12.52
CA ARG A 101 5.19 -1.87 13.80
C ARG A 101 5.40 -3.36 13.93
N ASP A 102 4.38 -4.15 13.61
CA ASP A 102 4.46 -5.62 13.68
C ASP A 102 5.55 -6.16 12.74
N TYR A 103 5.67 -5.58 11.56
CA TYR A 103 6.68 -5.98 10.59
C TYR A 103 8.10 -5.85 11.17
N HIS A 104 8.34 -4.85 11.99
CA HIS A 104 9.65 -4.59 12.58
C HIS A 104 9.94 -5.40 13.84
N GLU A 105 8.99 -6.12 14.36
CA GLU A 105 9.18 -6.93 15.58
C GLU A 105 9.78 -8.30 15.33
#